data_2536d5f73236e9c9b85c8a094db436e1
#
_entry.id   2536d5f73236e9c9b85c8a094db436e1
#
_cell.length_a   1.000
_cell.length_b   1.000
_cell.length_c   1.000
_cell.angle_alpha   90.00
_cell.angle_beta   90.00
_cell.angle_gamma   90.00
#
_symmetry.space_group_name_H-M   'P 1'
#
loop_
_entity.id
_entity.type
_entity.pdbx_description
1 polymer ?
#
loop_
_entity_poly.entity_id
_entity_poly.type
_entity_poly.pdbx_seq_one_letter_code
_entity_poly.pdbx_strand_id
1 'polypeptide(L)'
;MFNFLKRKDVSNDIDNLTPVKSSFFSRIKNSLQKTRHQLTEGLANLVWGKKTVDAALIEEIEELLLLSDVGPVVTEEIIGQLTLQLARKQLADGNAVWEILQQQLGDLLKHSEQALFIDPAHKPYLILVV
;
A
#
# COMPACT_ATOMS: atom_id res chain seq x y z
N MET A 1 24.28 52.36 -31.47
CA MET A 1 24.76 51.44 -32.47
C MET A 1 25.10 50.17 -31.76
N PHE A 2 24.57 49.14 -32.12
CA PHE A 2 24.66 47.70 -31.72
C PHE A 2 25.28 47.36 -30.37
N ASN A 3 24.44 47.31 -29.35
CA ASN A 3 24.66 46.60 -28.11
C ASN A 3 23.73 45.41 -28.09
N PHE A 4 24.15 44.31 -28.73
CA PHE A 4 23.43 43.05 -28.71
C PHE A 4 24.42 41.96 -28.32
N LEU A 5 24.13 41.26 -27.24
CA LEU A 5 24.65 39.98 -26.74
C LEU A 5 25.12 40.09 -25.29
N LYS A 6 24.14 40.27 -24.39
CA LYS A 6 24.32 39.85 -23.01
C LYS A 6 23.99 38.35 -22.99
N ARG A 7 25.02 37.51 -23.04
CA ARG A 7 24.90 36.08 -22.78
C ARG A 7 24.32 35.93 -21.37
N LYS A 8 23.14 35.37 -21.29
CA LYS A 8 22.52 34.95 -20.05
C LYS A 8 23.25 33.70 -19.64
N ASP A 9 23.95 33.78 -18.52
CA ASP A 9 24.60 32.63 -17.92
C ASP A 9 23.56 31.56 -17.57
N VAL A 10 23.70 30.38 -18.19
CA VAL A 10 22.84 29.18 -18.04
C VAL A 10 23.34 28.32 -16.88
N SER A 11 24.00 28.88 -15.90
CA SER A 11 24.62 28.11 -14.82
C SER A 11 23.84 28.08 -13.48
N ASN A 12 22.62 28.63 -13.41
CA ASN A 12 21.88 28.71 -12.13
C ASN A 12 20.52 27.96 -12.10
N ASP A 13 20.21 27.10 -13.06
CA ASP A 13 18.92 26.39 -13.08
C ASP A 13 19.01 24.91 -12.62
N ILE A 14 20.13 24.49 -11.99
CA ILE A 14 20.28 23.10 -11.53
C ILE A 14 19.87 22.92 -10.04
N ASP A 15 19.73 24.00 -9.27
CA ASP A 15 19.45 23.91 -7.83
C ASP A 15 17.95 23.93 -7.44
N ASN A 16 17.01 23.93 -8.40
CA ASN A 16 15.57 23.93 -8.11
C ASN A 16 14.87 22.57 -8.37
N LEU A 17 15.59 21.44 -8.23
CA LEU A 17 15.03 20.10 -8.39
C LEU A 17 14.60 19.46 -7.05
N THR A 18 13.95 20.23 -6.15
CA THR A 18 13.25 19.64 -5.02
C THR A 18 12.03 20.47 -4.68
N PRO A 19 10.85 20.08 -5.13
CA PRO A 19 9.91 19.31 -4.35
C PRO A 19 8.93 18.44 -5.17
N VAL A 20 9.39 17.73 -6.18
CA VAL A 20 8.49 16.91 -7.02
C VAL A 20 8.03 15.65 -6.29
N LYS A 21 8.82 15.13 -5.36
CA LYS A 21 8.49 13.89 -4.63
C LYS A 21 7.28 14.03 -3.72
N SER A 22 7.13 15.13 -2.98
CA SER A 22 6.01 15.31 -2.07
C SER A 22 4.65 15.49 -2.79
N SER A 23 4.63 16.19 -3.92
CA SER A 23 3.43 16.40 -4.73
C SER A 23 2.96 15.13 -5.43
N PHE A 24 3.88 14.29 -5.93
CA PHE A 24 3.54 13.04 -6.59
C PHE A 24 2.98 12.02 -5.60
N PHE A 25 3.62 11.81 -4.48
CA PHE A 25 3.12 10.92 -3.42
C PHE A 25 1.81 11.40 -2.81
N SER A 26 1.58 12.69 -2.69
CA SER A 26 0.29 13.22 -2.21
C SER A 26 -0.84 12.95 -3.22
N ARG A 27 -0.58 13.04 -4.53
CA ARG A 27 -1.55 12.69 -5.58
C ARG A 27 -1.89 11.20 -5.57
N ILE A 28 -0.88 10.32 -5.48
CA ILE A 28 -1.10 8.88 -5.36
C ILE A 28 -1.89 8.56 -4.09
N LYS A 29 -1.50 9.12 -2.95
CA LYS A 29 -2.22 8.94 -1.69
C LYS A 29 -3.69 9.36 -1.79
N ASN A 30 -3.97 10.48 -2.47
CA ASN A 30 -5.34 10.96 -2.65
C ASN A 30 -6.13 10.11 -3.65
N SER A 31 -5.51 9.61 -4.72
CA SER A 31 -6.19 8.72 -5.68
C SER A 31 -6.53 7.36 -5.09
N LEU A 32 -5.71 6.86 -4.18
CA LEU A 32 -5.93 5.59 -3.47
C LEU A 32 -6.85 5.75 -2.23
N GLN A 33 -7.27 6.96 -1.92
CA GLN A 33 -8.07 7.24 -0.71
C GLN A 33 -9.39 6.47 -0.70
N LYS A 34 -10.06 6.35 -1.85
CA LYS A 34 -11.34 5.64 -1.95
C LYS A 34 -11.20 4.14 -1.66
N THR A 35 -10.22 3.47 -2.27
CA THR A 35 -9.96 2.04 -2.05
C THR A 35 -9.50 1.78 -0.62
N ARG A 36 -8.61 2.63 -0.12
CA ARG A 36 -8.16 2.56 1.27
C ARG A 36 -9.32 2.71 2.25
N HIS A 37 -10.23 3.65 2.00
CA HIS A 37 -11.41 3.88 2.84
C HIS A 37 -12.31 2.64 2.90
N GLN A 38 -12.61 2.04 1.73
CA GLN A 38 -13.44 0.85 1.65
C GLN A 38 -12.86 -0.33 2.44
N LEU A 39 -11.58 -0.65 2.23
CA LEU A 39 -10.94 -1.76 2.93
C LEU A 39 -10.75 -1.46 4.43
N THR A 40 -10.18 -0.29 4.76
CA THR A 40 -9.86 0.05 6.15
C THR A 40 -11.10 0.23 7.01
N GLU A 41 -12.12 0.94 6.49
CA GLU A 41 -13.37 1.14 7.23
C GLU A 41 -14.22 -0.13 7.25
N GLY A 42 -14.22 -0.90 6.15
CA GLY A 42 -14.87 -2.20 6.13
C GLY A 42 -14.33 -3.11 7.21
N LEU A 43 -13.01 -3.32 7.25
CA LEU A 43 -12.35 -4.11 8.29
C LEU A 43 -12.54 -3.53 9.69
N ALA A 44 -12.42 -2.21 9.84
CA ALA A 44 -12.62 -1.56 11.14
C ALA A 44 -14.04 -1.76 11.66
N ASN A 45 -15.05 -1.62 10.80
CA ASN A 45 -16.45 -1.83 11.18
C ASN A 45 -16.75 -3.29 11.54
N LEU A 46 -16.13 -4.25 10.86
CA LEU A 46 -16.28 -5.67 11.18
C LEU A 46 -15.63 -6.03 12.52
N VAL A 47 -14.45 -5.49 12.77
CA VAL A 47 -13.59 -5.88 13.88
C VAL A 47 -13.84 -5.05 15.13
N TRP A 48 -14.03 -3.74 15.01
CA TRP A 48 -14.27 -2.85 16.13
C TRP A 48 -15.70 -3.00 16.64
N GLY A 49 -15.82 -3.30 17.95
CA GLY A 49 -17.10 -3.49 18.62
C GLY A 49 -17.52 -4.93 18.77
N LYS A 50 -16.90 -5.89 18.13
CA LYS A 50 -17.12 -7.30 18.43
C LYS A 50 -16.28 -7.72 19.64
N LYS A 51 -16.96 -8.08 20.74
CA LYS A 51 -16.33 -8.55 21.98
C LYS A 51 -15.81 -9.99 21.88
N THR A 52 -16.28 -10.72 20.89
CA THR A 52 -15.89 -12.12 20.64
C THR A 52 -15.53 -12.31 19.19
N VAL A 53 -14.43 -12.97 18.94
CA VAL A 53 -14.00 -13.39 17.62
C VAL A 53 -14.50 -14.80 17.37
N ASP A 54 -15.30 -14.99 16.34
CA ASP A 54 -15.90 -16.26 15.96
C ASP A 54 -15.63 -16.58 14.47
N ALA A 55 -16.06 -17.77 14.05
CA ALA A 55 -15.90 -18.18 12.65
C ALA A 55 -16.67 -17.27 11.69
N ALA A 56 -17.82 -16.75 12.10
CA ALA A 56 -18.63 -15.86 11.27
C ALA A 56 -17.87 -14.54 10.97
N LEU A 57 -17.14 -14.00 11.94
CA LEU A 57 -16.29 -12.82 11.71
C LEU A 57 -15.18 -13.11 10.71
N ILE A 58 -14.59 -14.31 10.75
CA ILE A 58 -13.54 -14.70 9.80
C ILE A 58 -14.10 -14.81 8.37
N GLU A 59 -15.29 -15.37 8.21
CA GLU A 59 -15.99 -15.43 6.92
C GLU A 59 -16.32 -14.03 6.38
N GLU A 60 -16.78 -13.10 7.23
CA GLU A 60 -17.03 -11.71 6.85
C GLU A 60 -15.73 -10.99 6.40
N ILE A 61 -14.60 -11.29 7.06
CA ILE A 61 -13.28 -10.75 6.67
C ILE A 61 -12.84 -11.32 5.31
N GLU A 62 -13.03 -12.61 5.08
CA GLU A 62 -12.73 -13.28 3.82
C GLU A 62 -13.48 -12.61 2.66
N GLU A 63 -14.79 -12.46 2.80
CA GLU A 63 -15.64 -11.79 1.81
C GLU A 63 -15.15 -10.37 1.53
N LEU A 64 -14.82 -9.60 2.57
CA LEU A 64 -14.33 -8.23 2.40
C LEU A 64 -12.98 -8.17 1.68
N LEU A 65 -12.05 -9.08 1.97
CA LEU A 65 -10.76 -9.16 1.28
C LEU A 65 -10.95 -9.46 -0.21
N LEU A 66 -11.81 -10.41 -0.55
CA LEU A 66 -12.15 -10.75 -1.94
C LEU A 66 -12.84 -9.60 -2.66
N LEU A 67 -13.80 -8.92 -2.03
CA LEU A 67 -14.46 -7.74 -2.56
C LEU A 67 -13.52 -6.54 -2.74
N SER A 68 -12.42 -6.51 -2.01
CA SER A 68 -11.38 -5.48 -2.09
C SER A 68 -10.29 -5.82 -3.10
N ASP A 69 -10.52 -6.82 -3.96
CA ASP A 69 -9.60 -7.28 -5.01
C ASP A 69 -8.28 -7.87 -4.47
N VAL A 70 -8.31 -8.37 -3.23
CA VAL A 70 -7.25 -9.21 -2.71
C VAL A 70 -7.37 -10.58 -3.35
N GLY A 71 -6.33 -11.04 -4.04
CA GLY A 71 -6.38 -12.29 -4.78
C GLY A 71 -6.72 -13.50 -3.88
N PRO A 72 -7.42 -14.52 -4.41
CA PRO A 72 -7.93 -15.64 -3.60
C PRO A 72 -6.82 -16.40 -2.86
N VAL A 73 -5.65 -16.56 -3.47
CA VAL A 73 -4.50 -17.25 -2.84
C VAL A 73 -4.03 -16.51 -1.59
N VAL A 74 -3.92 -15.18 -1.68
CA VAL A 74 -3.50 -14.35 -0.53
C VAL A 74 -4.59 -14.32 0.54
N THR A 75 -5.86 -14.24 0.14
CA THR A 75 -6.99 -14.29 1.05
C THR A 75 -7.01 -15.62 1.83
N GLU A 76 -6.85 -16.75 1.14
CA GLU A 76 -6.81 -18.08 1.78
C GLU A 76 -5.67 -18.19 2.81
N GLU A 77 -4.49 -17.65 2.48
CA GLU A 77 -3.35 -17.62 3.41
C GLU A 77 -3.67 -16.83 4.67
N ILE A 78 -4.24 -15.63 4.53
CA ILE A 78 -4.62 -14.76 5.65
C ILE A 78 -5.69 -15.44 6.53
N ILE A 79 -6.74 -15.96 5.90
CA ILE A 79 -7.87 -16.61 6.60
C ILE A 79 -7.42 -17.89 7.29
N GLY A 80 -6.54 -18.68 6.66
CA GLY A 80 -5.94 -19.87 7.26
C GLY A 80 -5.19 -19.55 8.56
N GLN A 81 -4.41 -18.49 8.57
CA GLN A 81 -3.69 -18.03 9.77
C GLN A 81 -4.64 -17.55 10.87
N LEU A 82 -5.66 -16.75 10.52
CA LEU A 82 -6.66 -16.29 11.49
C LEU A 82 -7.43 -17.47 12.10
N THR A 83 -7.86 -18.42 11.28
CA THR A 83 -8.58 -19.64 11.73
C THR A 83 -7.73 -20.46 12.69
N LEU A 84 -6.43 -20.62 12.38
CA LEU A 84 -5.49 -21.33 13.24
C LEU A 84 -5.34 -20.64 14.60
N GLN A 85 -5.25 -19.31 14.62
CA GLN A 85 -5.13 -18.54 15.86
C GLN A 85 -6.43 -18.54 16.67
N LEU A 86 -7.59 -18.52 15.98
CA LEU A 86 -8.88 -18.69 16.64
C LEU A 86 -8.96 -20.04 17.35
N ALA A 87 -8.57 -21.11 16.66
CA ALA A 87 -8.55 -22.47 17.23
C ALA A 87 -7.63 -22.58 18.48
N ARG A 88 -6.53 -21.81 18.47
CA ARG A 88 -5.61 -21.73 19.62
C ARG A 88 -6.06 -20.77 20.72
N LYS A 89 -7.21 -20.12 20.58
CA LYS A 89 -7.74 -19.10 21.52
C LYS A 89 -6.78 -17.90 21.69
N GLN A 90 -6.03 -17.57 20.66
CA GLN A 90 -5.08 -16.46 20.66
C GLN A 90 -5.71 -15.14 20.19
N LEU A 91 -6.92 -15.19 19.63
CA LEU A 91 -7.69 -14.01 19.23
C LEU A 91 -8.63 -13.62 20.38
N ALA A 92 -8.15 -12.75 21.24
CA ALA A 92 -8.91 -12.34 22.43
C ALA A 92 -10.10 -11.45 22.07
N ASP A 93 -9.89 -10.53 21.12
CA ASP A 93 -10.88 -9.54 20.68
C ASP A 93 -10.60 -9.08 19.26
N GLY A 94 -11.43 -8.16 18.77
CA GLY A 94 -11.27 -7.57 17.45
C GLY A 94 -9.94 -6.83 17.25
N ASN A 95 -9.37 -6.24 18.29
CA ASN A 95 -8.08 -5.54 18.16
C ASN A 95 -6.95 -6.52 17.83
N ALA A 96 -6.96 -7.70 18.45
CA ALA A 96 -5.99 -8.76 18.13
C ALA A 96 -6.11 -9.20 16.65
N VAL A 97 -7.33 -9.33 16.13
CA VAL A 97 -7.55 -9.62 14.69
C VAL A 97 -6.99 -8.53 13.83
N TRP A 98 -7.22 -7.26 14.18
CA TRP A 98 -6.73 -6.11 13.43
C TRP A 98 -5.20 -6.06 13.37
N GLU A 99 -4.52 -6.24 14.48
CA GLU A 99 -3.06 -6.27 14.56
C GLU A 99 -2.46 -7.36 13.69
N ILE A 100 -3.05 -8.56 13.72
CA ILE A 100 -2.59 -9.69 12.91
C ILE A 100 -2.80 -9.42 11.41
N LEU A 101 -3.96 -8.90 11.03
CA LEU A 101 -4.23 -8.53 9.63
C LEU A 101 -3.23 -7.48 9.14
N GLN A 102 -2.97 -6.45 9.92
CA GLN A 102 -1.98 -5.43 9.56
C GLN A 102 -0.58 -6.03 9.40
N GLN A 103 -0.18 -6.91 10.30
CA GLN A 103 1.12 -7.56 10.24
C GLN A 103 1.23 -8.43 8.99
N GLN A 104 0.27 -9.30 8.72
CA GLN A 104 0.28 -10.21 7.58
C GLN A 104 0.27 -9.46 6.25
N LEU A 105 -0.61 -8.47 6.08
CA LEU A 105 -0.64 -7.63 4.88
C LEU A 105 0.67 -6.85 4.70
N GLY A 106 1.25 -6.35 5.79
CA GLY A 106 2.54 -5.67 5.77
C GLY A 106 3.69 -6.59 5.36
N ASP A 107 3.72 -7.81 5.86
CA ASP A 107 4.75 -8.80 5.54
C ASP A 107 4.66 -9.28 4.09
N LEU A 108 3.47 -9.46 3.55
CA LEU A 108 3.25 -9.76 2.13
C LEU A 108 3.78 -8.64 1.22
N LEU A 109 3.53 -7.38 1.58
CA LEU A 109 3.99 -6.23 0.81
C LEU A 109 5.51 -6.02 0.86
N LYS A 110 6.18 -6.40 1.96
CA LYS A 110 7.65 -6.29 2.09
C LYS A 110 8.41 -7.06 1.01
N HIS A 111 7.89 -8.20 0.57
CA HIS A 111 8.52 -9.00 -0.48
C HIS A 111 8.49 -8.31 -1.85
N SER A 112 7.54 -7.42 -2.06
CA SER A 112 7.38 -6.63 -3.30
C SER A 112 8.06 -5.26 -3.22
N GLU A 113 8.58 -4.86 -2.05
CA GLU A 113 9.26 -3.59 -1.83
C GLU A 113 10.70 -3.65 -2.36
N GLN A 114 10.85 -3.45 -3.67
CA GLN A 114 12.16 -3.35 -4.31
C GLN A 114 12.34 -1.97 -4.94
N ALA A 115 13.50 -1.37 -4.70
CA ALA A 115 13.85 -0.12 -5.36
C ALA A 115 14.06 -0.34 -6.86
N LEU A 116 13.46 0.52 -7.70
CA LEU A 116 13.75 0.53 -9.12
C LEU A 116 15.20 1.02 -9.33
N PHE A 117 16.07 0.10 -9.76
CA PHE A 117 17.44 0.44 -10.15
C PHE A 117 17.51 0.65 -11.66
N ILE A 118 17.81 1.88 -12.08
CA ILE A 118 18.03 2.23 -13.49
C ILE A 118 19.53 2.32 -13.74
N ASP A 119 20.08 1.38 -14.49
CA ASP A 119 21.49 1.41 -14.87
C ASP A 119 21.74 2.50 -15.92
N PRO A 120 22.52 3.55 -15.62
CA PRO A 120 22.79 4.62 -16.55
C PRO A 120 23.66 4.20 -17.74
N ALA A 121 24.31 3.04 -17.69
CA ALA A 121 25.15 2.53 -18.77
C ALA A 121 24.32 2.00 -19.96
N HIS A 122 23.06 1.62 -19.73
CA HIS A 122 22.18 1.09 -20.76
C HIS A 122 21.16 2.16 -21.20
N LYS A 123 21.28 2.62 -22.43
CA LYS A 123 20.35 3.60 -23.05
C LYS A 123 19.95 3.13 -24.44
N PRO A 124 18.65 3.22 -24.81
CA PRO A 124 17.51 3.67 -23.99
C PRO A 124 17.11 2.66 -22.92
N TYR A 125 16.55 3.14 -21.80
CA TYR A 125 15.96 2.29 -20.75
C TYR A 125 14.45 2.20 -20.97
N LEU A 126 13.95 1.01 -21.22
CA LEU A 126 12.53 0.78 -21.48
C LEU A 126 11.85 0.23 -20.22
N ILE A 127 10.82 0.95 -19.75
CA ILE A 127 9.96 0.51 -18.64
C ILE A 127 8.59 0.16 -19.21
N LEU A 128 8.20 -1.12 -19.11
CA LEU A 128 6.89 -1.59 -19.51
C LEU A 128 6.00 -1.69 -18.26
N VAL A 129 4.86 -1.00 -18.29
CA VAL A 129 3.84 -1.09 -17.25
C VAL A 129 2.68 -1.91 -17.80
N VAL A 130 2.35 -3.01 -17.15
CA VAL A 130 1.30 -3.96 -17.53
C VAL A 130 0.22 -4.02 -16.46
#